data_4e97e45253c55314218df3b301860695
#
_entry.id   4e97e45253c55314218df3b301860695
#
_cell.length_a   1.000
_cell.length_b   1.000
_cell.length_c   1.000
_cell.angle_alpha   90.00
_cell.angle_beta   90.00
_cell.angle_gamma   90.00
#
_symmetry.space_group_name_H-M   'P 1'
#
loop_
_entity.id
_entity.type
_entity.pdbx_description
1 polymer ?
#
loop_
_entity_poly.entity_id
_entity_poly.type
_entity_poly.pdbx_seq_one_letter_code
_entity_poly.pdbx_strand_id
1 'polypeptide(L)'
;FPEHNVRYIAVNDGVDTLNKSAMDITPFRNILNEMYSADVSVKIKSAYRARFQQGKFMGTTAPYGYVKDPADHNHLLIDDKVAHVVREIFDLALAGNGIAKIRKHINKQHILRPAAYAVEQGATGYERYFEDNEENRYIWSENSVRGILRSPIYAGNLAGYKRIAANMKSKKRPSKLPEEWEVIPDTHEGIVTQEEF
;
A
#
# COMPACT_ATOMS: atom_id res chain seq x y z
N PHE A 1 -11.52 -13.12 34.38
CA PHE A 1 -10.91 -14.32 34.99
C PHE A 1 -11.34 -14.53 36.43
N PRO A 2 -11.18 -13.58 37.38
CA PRO A 2 -11.61 -13.78 38.79
C PRO A 2 -13.10 -14.05 38.92
N GLU A 3 -13.96 -13.43 38.17
CA GLU A 3 -15.42 -13.63 38.20
C GLU A 3 -15.86 -15.04 37.77
N HIS A 4 -15.01 -15.76 37.02
CA HIS A 4 -15.27 -17.12 36.57
C HIS A 4 -14.43 -18.18 37.26
N ASN A 5 -13.77 -17.86 38.40
CA ASN A 5 -12.88 -18.73 39.13
C ASN A 5 -11.76 -19.38 38.28
N VAL A 6 -11.29 -18.71 37.25
CA VAL A 6 -10.23 -19.17 36.37
C VAL A 6 -8.91 -18.55 36.79
N ARG A 7 -7.92 -19.38 37.11
CA ARG A 7 -6.54 -18.97 37.39
C ARG A 7 -5.84 -18.72 36.05
N TYR A 8 -5.24 -17.54 35.90
CA TYR A 8 -4.39 -17.18 34.76
C TYR A 8 -2.94 -17.02 35.27
N ILE A 9 -1.99 -17.69 34.59
CA ILE A 9 -0.58 -17.58 34.89
C ILE A 9 0.16 -17.19 33.61
N ALA A 10 0.80 -16.02 33.62
CA ALA A 10 1.73 -15.58 32.56
C ALA A 10 3.16 -15.74 33.09
N VAL A 11 3.81 -16.86 32.75
CA VAL A 11 5.12 -17.26 33.31
C VAL A 11 6.20 -16.22 33.00
N ASN A 12 6.25 -15.72 31.73
CA ASN A 12 7.25 -14.75 31.30
C ASN A 12 7.07 -13.37 31.94
N ASP A 13 5.84 -13.02 32.32
CA ASP A 13 5.52 -11.73 32.94
C ASP A 13 5.45 -11.78 34.45
N GLY A 14 5.60 -13.00 35.04
CA GLY A 14 5.52 -13.21 36.47
C GLY A 14 4.15 -12.89 37.06
N VAL A 15 3.09 -12.98 36.25
CA VAL A 15 1.70 -12.67 36.67
C VAL A 15 0.98 -13.96 37.02
N ASP A 16 0.43 -14.00 38.23
CA ASP A 16 -0.43 -15.09 38.71
C ASP A 16 -1.66 -14.45 39.39
N THR A 17 -2.84 -14.76 38.91
CA THR A 17 -4.10 -14.20 39.46
C THR A 17 -4.42 -14.56 40.90
N LEU A 18 -3.74 -15.57 41.44
CA LEU A 18 -3.80 -15.90 42.88
C LEU A 18 -2.87 -15.03 43.73
N ASN A 19 -1.84 -14.45 43.13
CA ASN A 19 -0.90 -13.59 43.83
C ASN A 19 -1.33 -12.11 43.70
N LYS A 20 -2.01 -11.59 44.73
CA LYS A 20 -2.53 -10.22 44.77
C LYS A 20 -1.44 -9.17 44.59
N SER A 21 -0.22 -9.40 45.07
CA SER A 21 0.89 -8.47 44.94
C SER A 21 1.36 -8.33 43.46
N ALA A 22 1.29 -9.41 42.68
CA ALA A 22 1.62 -9.37 41.26
C ALA A 22 0.51 -8.68 40.44
N MET A 23 -0.76 -8.74 40.89
CA MET A 23 -1.88 -8.02 40.23
C MET A 23 -1.81 -6.52 40.43
N ASP A 24 -1.26 -6.03 41.54
CA ASP A 24 -1.17 -4.56 41.79
C ASP A 24 -0.22 -3.86 40.82
N ILE A 25 0.73 -4.54 40.21
CA ILE A 25 1.69 -3.98 39.24
C ILE A 25 1.22 -4.15 37.78
N THR A 26 0.30 -5.07 37.52
CA THR A 26 -0.19 -5.38 36.17
C THR A 26 -0.75 -4.16 35.41
N PRO A 27 -1.57 -3.26 36.03
CA PRO A 27 -2.04 -2.05 35.38
C PRO A 27 -0.89 -1.13 34.93
N PHE A 28 0.15 -1.00 35.74
CA PHE A 28 1.34 -0.20 35.42
C PHE A 28 2.09 -0.79 34.23
N ARG A 29 2.29 -2.11 34.18
CA ARG A 29 2.90 -2.78 33.04
C ARG A 29 2.10 -2.56 31.77
N ASN A 30 0.80 -2.65 31.81
CA ASN A 30 -0.08 -2.40 30.68
C ASN A 30 0.05 -0.96 30.16
N ILE A 31 0.10 0.03 31.06
CA ILE A 31 0.31 1.44 30.70
C ILE A 31 1.69 1.62 30.06
N LEU A 32 2.74 1.07 30.65
CA LEU A 32 4.10 1.14 30.08
C LEU A 32 4.17 0.50 28.69
N ASN A 33 3.58 -0.67 28.48
CA ASN A 33 3.54 -1.34 27.19
C ASN A 33 2.76 -0.51 26.15
N GLU A 34 1.66 0.13 26.55
CA GLU A 34 0.90 1.03 25.67
C GLU A 34 1.72 2.28 25.31
N MET A 35 2.38 2.90 26.28
CA MET A 35 3.26 4.04 26.03
C MET A 35 4.44 3.69 25.12
N TYR A 36 5.09 2.54 25.36
CA TYR A 36 6.16 2.05 24.50
C TYR A 36 5.69 1.82 23.05
N SER A 37 4.53 1.17 22.90
CA SER A 37 3.94 0.92 21.58
C SER A 37 3.60 2.24 20.85
N ALA A 38 3.11 3.25 21.58
CA ALA A 38 2.83 4.57 21.04
C ALA A 38 4.11 5.29 20.61
N ASP A 39 5.16 5.26 21.43
CA ASP A 39 6.47 5.87 21.12
C ASP A 39 7.10 5.23 19.88
N VAL A 40 7.15 3.90 19.81
CA VAL A 40 7.63 3.16 18.62
C VAL A 40 6.84 3.55 17.38
N SER A 41 5.50 3.66 17.48
CA SER A 41 4.67 4.07 16.36
C SER A 41 4.99 5.48 15.86
N VAL A 42 5.24 6.43 16.78
CA VAL A 42 5.65 7.81 16.43
C VAL A 42 6.98 7.80 15.71
N LYS A 43 7.97 7.08 16.23
CA LYS A 43 9.30 6.96 15.62
C LYS A 43 9.26 6.35 14.22
N ILE A 44 8.49 5.27 14.04
CA ILE A 44 8.30 4.64 12.72
C ILE A 44 7.66 5.64 11.74
N LYS A 45 6.57 6.32 12.14
CA LYS A 45 5.90 7.31 11.29
C LYS A 45 6.82 8.46 10.89
N SER A 46 7.64 8.95 11.83
CA SER A 46 8.61 10.01 11.58
C SER A 46 9.68 9.55 10.57
N ALA A 47 10.21 8.34 10.73
CA ALA A 47 11.17 7.77 9.79
C ALA A 47 10.58 7.57 8.38
N TYR A 48 9.33 7.10 8.29
CA TYR A 48 8.61 6.98 7.02
C TYR A 48 8.41 8.35 6.36
N ARG A 49 8.02 9.37 7.15
CA ARG A 49 7.82 10.72 6.65
C ARG A 49 9.12 11.33 6.10
N ALA A 50 10.22 11.18 6.82
CA ALA A 50 11.53 11.65 6.38
C ALA A 50 11.97 11.01 5.05
N ARG A 51 11.78 9.69 4.90
CA ARG A 51 12.08 8.99 3.65
C ARG A 51 11.16 9.42 2.50
N PHE A 52 9.87 9.59 2.77
CA PHE A 52 8.92 10.08 1.78
C PHE A 52 9.32 11.47 1.28
N GLN A 53 9.69 12.40 2.17
CA GLN A 53 10.14 13.74 1.82
C GLN A 53 11.44 13.75 1.01
N GLN A 54 12.24 12.68 1.09
CA GLN A 54 13.41 12.45 0.24
C GLN A 54 13.05 11.83 -1.14
N GLY A 55 11.76 11.71 -1.47
CA GLY A 55 11.31 11.10 -2.71
C GLY A 55 11.45 9.58 -2.78
N LYS A 56 11.70 8.90 -1.65
CA LYS A 56 11.92 7.46 -1.61
C LYS A 56 10.60 6.69 -1.67
N PHE A 57 10.49 5.80 -2.64
CA PHE A 57 9.35 4.89 -2.74
C PHE A 57 9.36 3.87 -1.60
N MET A 58 8.28 3.82 -0.82
CA MET A 58 8.17 2.99 0.38
C MET A 58 7.20 1.80 0.23
N GLY A 59 6.65 1.59 -0.96
CA GLY A 59 5.74 0.49 -1.22
C GLY A 59 6.45 -0.87 -1.22
N THR A 60 5.77 -1.92 -0.78
CA THR A 60 6.28 -3.30 -0.84
C THR A 60 6.44 -3.76 -2.28
N THR A 61 5.43 -3.51 -3.11
CA THR A 61 5.38 -3.88 -4.53
C THR A 61 5.45 -2.62 -5.38
N ALA A 62 6.24 -2.64 -6.45
CA ALA A 62 6.25 -1.55 -7.42
C ALA A 62 4.88 -1.43 -8.12
N PRO A 63 4.45 -0.21 -8.50
CA PRO A 63 3.27 -0.02 -9.32
C PRO A 63 3.42 -0.70 -10.69
N TYR A 64 2.32 -1.08 -11.31
CA TYR A 64 2.31 -1.65 -12.65
C TYR A 64 2.95 -0.67 -13.65
N GLY A 65 3.85 -1.13 -14.49
CA GLY A 65 4.67 -0.28 -15.37
C GLY A 65 6.04 0.09 -14.78
N TYR A 66 6.28 -0.25 -13.52
CA TYR A 66 7.56 0.00 -12.84
C TYR A 66 8.12 -1.25 -12.15
N VAL A 67 9.43 -1.25 -11.97
CA VAL A 67 10.17 -2.18 -11.10
C VAL A 67 10.97 -1.38 -10.08
N LYS A 68 11.34 -2.02 -8.99
CA LYS A 68 12.28 -1.42 -8.03
C LYS A 68 13.70 -1.54 -8.57
N ASP A 69 14.48 -0.48 -8.42
CA ASP A 69 15.90 -0.50 -8.75
C ASP A 69 16.62 -1.56 -7.89
N PRO A 70 17.34 -2.52 -8.49
CA PRO A 70 18.15 -3.48 -7.74
C PRO A 70 19.22 -2.84 -6.86
N ALA A 71 19.73 -1.65 -7.23
CA ALA A 71 20.74 -0.91 -6.48
C ALA A 71 20.11 -0.07 -5.35
N ASP A 72 18.91 0.46 -5.54
CA ASP A 72 18.14 1.19 -4.51
C ASP A 72 16.67 0.79 -4.55
N HIS A 73 16.26 -0.14 -3.71
CA HIS A 73 14.87 -0.61 -3.61
C HIS A 73 13.84 0.49 -3.29
N ASN A 74 14.26 1.70 -2.98
CA ASN A 74 13.39 2.86 -2.79
C ASN A 74 13.29 3.76 -4.02
N HIS A 75 13.96 3.39 -5.13
CA HIS A 75 13.85 4.05 -6.43
C HIS A 75 13.03 3.18 -7.39
N LEU A 76 12.29 3.81 -8.30
CA LEU A 76 11.49 3.14 -9.33
C LEU A 76 12.15 3.33 -10.70
N LEU A 77 12.26 2.24 -11.44
CA LEU A 77 12.66 2.21 -12.85
C LEU A 77 11.47 1.79 -13.71
N ILE A 78 11.41 2.28 -14.94
CA ILE A 78 10.40 1.85 -15.90
C ILE A 78 10.59 0.36 -16.20
N ASP A 79 9.49 -0.39 -16.20
CA ASP A 79 9.46 -1.79 -16.61
C ASP A 79 9.05 -1.90 -18.09
N ASP A 80 10.02 -2.07 -18.96
CA ASP A 80 9.83 -2.15 -20.41
C ASP A 80 8.83 -3.23 -20.85
N LYS A 81 8.62 -4.26 -20.00
CA LYS A 81 7.69 -5.35 -20.30
C LYS A 81 6.24 -4.90 -20.31
N VAL A 82 5.87 -3.96 -19.46
CA VAL A 82 4.47 -3.57 -19.23
C VAL A 82 4.22 -2.07 -19.25
N ALA A 83 5.27 -1.23 -19.33
CA ALA A 83 5.13 0.23 -19.39
C ALA A 83 4.32 0.69 -20.60
N HIS A 84 4.45 0.00 -21.74
CA HIS A 84 3.68 0.28 -22.96
C HIS A 84 2.17 0.16 -22.73
N VAL A 85 1.71 -0.74 -21.87
CA VAL A 85 0.28 -0.89 -21.53
C VAL A 85 -0.23 0.34 -20.77
N VAL A 86 0.59 0.86 -19.84
CA VAL A 86 0.28 2.10 -19.12
C VAL A 86 0.19 3.27 -20.10
N ARG A 87 1.16 3.38 -21.00
CA ARG A 87 1.17 4.42 -22.03
C ARG A 87 -0.09 4.33 -22.89
N GLU A 88 -0.46 3.14 -23.37
CA GLU A 88 -1.67 2.91 -24.16
C GLU A 88 -2.94 3.33 -23.42
N ILE A 89 -3.03 3.06 -22.10
CA ILE A 89 -4.17 3.49 -21.27
C ILE A 89 -4.30 5.02 -21.27
N PHE A 90 -3.18 5.74 -21.13
CA PHE A 90 -3.17 7.21 -21.17
C PHE A 90 -3.50 7.74 -22.57
N ASP A 91 -2.93 7.18 -23.62
CA ASP A 91 -3.20 7.59 -25.00
C ASP A 91 -4.70 7.43 -25.36
N LEU A 92 -5.31 6.32 -24.94
CA LEU A 92 -6.74 6.11 -25.11
C LEU A 92 -7.58 7.10 -24.31
N ALA A 93 -7.17 7.46 -23.10
CA ALA A 93 -7.86 8.45 -22.28
C ALA A 93 -7.77 9.85 -22.91
N LEU A 94 -6.58 10.26 -23.36
CA LEU A 94 -6.33 11.52 -24.07
C LEU A 94 -7.13 11.62 -25.38
N ALA A 95 -7.33 10.48 -26.07
CA ALA A 95 -8.22 10.39 -27.24
C ALA A 95 -9.72 10.46 -26.88
N GLY A 96 -10.10 10.73 -25.61
CA GLY A 96 -11.48 10.92 -25.17
C GLY A 96 -12.24 9.62 -24.89
N ASN A 97 -11.57 8.46 -24.78
CA ASN A 97 -12.24 7.21 -24.46
C ASN A 97 -12.56 7.12 -22.97
N GLY A 98 -13.79 6.73 -22.63
CA GLY A 98 -14.20 6.46 -21.26
C GLY A 98 -13.56 5.19 -20.69
N ILE A 99 -13.44 5.12 -19.35
CA ILE A 99 -12.77 4.02 -18.61
C ILE A 99 -13.30 2.63 -19.02
N ALA A 100 -14.61 2.48 -19.19
CA ALA A 100 -15.22 1.21 -19.61
C ALA A 100 -14.75 0.75 -20.99
N LYS A 101 -14.56 1.70 -21.93
CA LYS A 101 -14.07 1.41 -23.28
C LYS A 101 -12.59 1.03 -23.26
N ILE A 102 -11.78 1.76 -22.48
CA ILE A 102 -10.35 1.45 -22.26
C ILE A 102 -10.22 0.06 -21.67
N ARG A 103 -10.93 -0.26 -20.57
CA ARG A 103 -10.94 -1.60 -19.96
C ARG A 103 -11.28 -2.69 -20.98
N LYS A 104 -12.34 -2.47 -21.79
CA LYS A 104 -12.74 -3.44 -22.83
C LYS A 104 -11.66 -3.67 -23.87
N HIS A 105 -10.93 -2.60 -24.21
CA HIS A 105 -9.83 -2.65 -25.16
C HIS A 105 -8.66 -3.48 -24.61
N ILE A 106 -8.18 -3.17 -23.40
CA ILE A 106 -7.08 -3.90 -22.74
C ILE A 106 -7.45 -5.38 -22.52
N ASN A 107 -8.68 -5.69 -22.11
CA ASN A 107 -9.13 -7.07 -21.91
C ASN A 107 -9.11 -7.90 -23.21
N LYS A 108 -9.28 -7.28 -24.38
CA LYS A 108 -9.18 -7.99 -25.68
C LYS A 108 -7.74 -8.40 -26.01
N GLN A 109 -6.76 -7.74 -25.45
CA GLN A 109 -5.35 -8.01 -25.70
C GLN A 109 -4.81 -9.16 -24.82
N HIS A 110 -5.63 -9.69 -23.87
CA HIS A 110 -5.27 -10.77 -22.97
C HIS A 110 -3.97 -10.47 -22.18
N ILE A 111 -3.86 -9.24 -21.66
CA ILE A 111 -2.70 -8.75 -20.89
C ILE A 111 -2.93 -9.01 -19.41
N LEU A 112 -1.89 -9.44 -18.68
CA LEU A 112 -1.94 -9.64 -17.24
C LEU A 112 -2.34 -8.34 -16.53
N ARG A 113 -3.36 -8.43 -15.68
CA ARG A 113 -3.75 -7.29 -14.83
C ARG A 113 -2.69 -7.01 -13.76
N PRO A 114 -2.65 -5.79 -13.18
CA PRO A 114 -1.60 -5.39 -12.23
C PRO A 114 -1.35 -6.38 -11.09
N ALA A 115 -2.41 -6.93 -10.47
CA ALA A 115 -2.26 -7.88 -9.38
C ALA A 115 -1.65 -9.22 -9.82
N ALA A 116 -2.00 -9.71 -11.01
CA ALA A 116 -1.44 -10.95 -11.56
C ALA A 116 0.02 -10.77 -11.96
N TYR A 117 0.34 -9.63 -12.59
CA TYR A 117 1.72 -9.30 -12.92
C TYR A 117 2.59 -9.17 -11.66
N ALA A 118 2.07 -8.55 -10.60
CA ALA A 118 2.78 -8.45 -9.32
C ALA A 118 3.13 -9.83 -8.73
N VAL A 119 2.23 -10.82 -8.84
CA VAL A 119 2.50 -12.21 -8.41
C VAL A 119 3.63 -12.82 -9.23
N GLU A 120 3.67 -12.61 -10.54
CA GLU A 120 4.78 -13.08 -11.38
C GLU A 120 6.12 -12.44 -11.02
N GLN A 121 6.08 -11.21 -10.48
CA GLN A 121 7.26 -10.54 -9.93
C GLN A 121 7.57 -10.94 -8.46
N GLY A 122 6.90 -11.97 -7.92
CA GLY A 122 7.14 -12.51 -6.58
C GLY A 122 6.39 -11.80 -5.46
N ALA A 123 5.39 -10.95 -5.76
CA ALA A 123 4.55 -10.35 -4.74
C ALA A 123 3.61 -11.40 -4.14
N THR A 124 3.56 -11.47 -2.81
CA THR A 124 2.71 -12.42 -2.07
C THR A 124 1.37 -11.77 -1.66
N GLY A 125 0.36 -12.62 -1.43
CA GLY A 125 -0.94 -12.21 -0.90
C GLY A 125 -1.99 -11.87 -1.96
N TYR A 126 -1.64 -11.94 -3.25
CA TYR A 126 -2.56 -11.76 -4.37
C TYR A 126 -2.99 -13.07 -5.00
N GLU A 127 -2.33 -14.19 -4.75
CA GLU A 127 -2.53 -15.52 -5.35
C GLU A 127 -3.97 -15.99 -5.18
N ARG A 128 -4.55 -15.78 -4.00
CA ARG A 128 -5.95 -16.11 -3.67
C ARG A 128 -7.01 -15.54 -4.62
N TYR A 129 -6.66 -14.49 -5.37
CA TYR A 129 -7.60 -13.90 -6.35
C TYR A 129 -7.66 -14.68 -7.65
N PHE A 130 -6.80 -15.67 -7.84
CA PHE A 130 -6.63 -16.43 -9.07
C PHE A 130 -6.76 -17.94 -8.87
N GLU A 131 -6.85 -18.43 -7.60
CA GLU A 131 -6.89 -19.84 -7.25
C GLU A 131 -8.04 -20.58 -7.94
N ASP A 132 -9.21 -19.93 -8.05
CA ASP A 132 -10.43 -20.57 -8.61
C ASP A 132 -10.55 -20.41 -10.14
N ASN A 133 -9.87 -19.45 -10.75
CA ASN A 133 -10.00 -19.18 -12.18
C ASN A 133 -8.80 -18.41 -12.73
N GLU A 134 -8.01 -19.08 -13.54
CA GLU A 134 -6.81 -18.50 -14.16
C GLU A 134 -7.12 -17.35 -15.14
N GLU A 135 -8.27 -17.37 -15.81
CA GLU A 135 -8.74 -16.27 -16.67
C GLU A 135 -8.86 -14.95 -15.91
N ASN A 136 -9.10 -14.98 -14.60
CA ASN A 136 -9.13 -13.79 -13.76
C ASN A 136 -7.81 -13.01 -13.75
N ARG A 137 -6.71 -13.62 -14.16
CA ARG A 137 -5.40 -12.95 -14.29
C ARG A 137 -5.38 -11.88 -15.38
N TYR A 138 -6.24 -12.03 -16.38
CA TYR A 138 -6.30 -11.17 -17.57
C TYR A 138 -7.50 -10.23 -17.56
N ILE A 139 -8.40 -10.36 -16.58
CA ILE A 139 -9.61 -9.53 -16.52
C ILE A 139 -9.31 -8.26 -15.72
N TRP A 140 -9.10 -7.16 -16.40
CA TRP A 140 -8.96 -5.83 -15.81
C TRP A 140 -10.29 -5.28 -15.33
N SER A 141 -10.27 -4.65 -14.17
CA SER A 141 -11.40 -3.90 -13.64
C SER A 141 -11.33 -2.42 -14.03
N GLU A 142 -12.47 -1.75 -14.01
CA GLU A 142 -12.49 -0.29 -14.19
C GLU A 142 -11.70 0.44 -13.10
N ASN A 143 -11.68 -0.11 -11.87
CA ASN A 143 -10.91 0.44 -10.77
C ASN A 143 -9.39 0.35 -11.02
N SER A 144 -8.92 -0.70 -11.70
CA SER A 144 -7.50 -0.81 -12.08
C SER A 144 -7.12 0.27 -13.08
N VAL A 145 -7.93 0.47 -14.14
CA VAL A 145 -7.71 1.53 -15.14
C VAL A 145 -7.80 2.93 -14.49
N ARG A 146 -8.83 3.16 -13.68
CA ARG A 146 -9.00 4.44 -12.96
C ARG A 146 -7.85 4.71 -12.01
N GLY A 147 -7.34 3.67 -11.35
CA GLY A 147 -6.20 3.76 -10.44
C GLY A 147 -4.92 4.21 -11.16
N ILE A 148 -4.69 3.71 -12.37
CA ILE A 148 -3.58 4.13 -13.22
C ILE A 148 -3.76 5.61 -13.62
N LEU A 149 -4.87 5.97 -14.23
CA LEU A 149 -5.13 7.32 -14.71
C LEU A 149 -5.14 8.42 -13.63
N ARG A 150 -5.33 8.05 -12.36
CA ARG A 150 -5.34 8.99 -11.22
C ARG A 150 -4.09 8.98 -10.37
N SER A 151 -3.09 8.22 -10.73
CA SER A 151 -1.90 8.09 -9.90
C SER A 151 -0.76 8.96 -10.41
N PRO A 152 -0.36 10.01 -9.66
CA PRO A 152 0.74 10.90 -10.07
C PRO A 152 2.08 10.20 -10.28
N ILE A 153 2.19 8.95 -9.84
CA ILE A 153 3.40 8.15 -10.00
C ILE A 153 3.76 7.91 -11.47
N TYR A 154 2.76 7.88 -12.34
CA TYR A 154 2.99 7.69 -13.78
C TYR A 154 3.56 8.92 -14.48
N ALA A 155 3.43 10.09 -13.86
CA ALA A 155 4.07 11.33 -14.28
C ALA A 155 5.37 11.62 -13.48
N GLY A 156 5.98 10.61 -12.87
CA GLY A 156 7.25 10.75 -12.15
C GLY A 156 7.12 11.28 -10.71
N ASN A 157 5.91 11.44 -10.17
CA ASN A 157 5.66 12.05 -8.88
C ASN A 157 5.29 11.01 -7.82
N LEU A 158 5.89 11.09 -6.64
CA LEU A 158 5.51 10.23 -5.52
C LEU A 158 4.38 10.88 -4.72
N ALA A 159 3.21 10.21 -4.65
CA ALA A 159 2.08 10.67 -3.86
C ALA A 159 1.85 9.81 -2.63
N GLY A 160 1.81 10.42 -1.47
CA GLY A 160 1.61 9.76 -0.17
C GLY A 160 0.52 10.39 0.67
N TYR A 161 0.35 9.84 1.89
CA TYR A 161 -0.61 10.33 2.89
C TYR A 161 -2.05 10.47 2.39
N LYS A 162 -2.45 9.56 1.50
CA LYS A 162 -3.77 9.52 0.83
C LYS A 162 -4.93 9.16 1.78
N ARG A 163 -4.63 8.77 3.02
CA ARG A 163 -5.62 8.36 4.03
C ARG A 163 -5.33 9.01 5.37
N ILE A 164 -6.39 9.34 6.11
CA ILE A 164 -6.30 9.88 7.47
C ILE A 164 -6.30 8.72 8.46
N ALA A 165 -5.31 8.65 9.34
CA ALA A 165 -5.32 7.76 10.49
C ALA A 165 -5.66 8.58 11.73
N ALA A 166 -6.91 8.49 12.21
CA ALA A 166 -7.37 9.26 13.36
C ALA A 166 -6.59 8.92 14.64
N ASN A 167 -6.31 7.61 14.87
CA ASN A 167 -5.48 7.13 15.98
C ASN A 167 -4.97 5.71 15.66
N MET A 168 -4.07 5.17 16.51
CA MET A 168 -3.52 3.81 16.37
C MET A 168 -4.58 2.70 16.45
N LYS A 169 -5.63 2.92 17.23
CA LYS A 169 -6.70 1.94 17.49
C LYS A 169 -7.84 1.99 16.45
N SER A 170 -7.91 3.06 15.63
CA SER A 170 -8.94 3.21 14.62
C SER A 170 -8.72 2.31 13.41
N LYS A 171 -9.69 1.45 13.14
CA LYS A 171 -9.75 0.65 11.91
C LYS A 171 -10.22 1.47 10.70
N LYS A 172 -10.93 2.57 10.93
CA LYS A 172 -11.41 3.45 9.86
C LYS A 172 -10.29 4.40 9.41
N ARG A 173 -9.97 4.37 8.13
CA ARG A 173 -8.99 5.24 7.49
C ARG A 173 -9.64 5.90 6.27
N PRO A 174 -10.42 6.98 6.46
CA PRO A 174 -11.05 7.68 5.35
C PRO A 174 -9.99 8.17 4.35
N SER A 175 -10.34 8.12 3.07
CA SER A 175 -9.48 8.65 2.02
C SER A 175 -9.57 10.17 2.01
N LYS A 176 -8.45 10.82 1.77
CA LYS A 176 -8.37 12.25 1.47
C LYS A 176 -8.74 12.52 0.01
N LEU A 177 -9.15 13.74 -0.27
CA LEU A 177 -9.26 14.22 -1.64
C LEU A 177 -7.88 14.28 -2.31
N PRO A 178 -7.77 14.14 -3.64
CA PRO A 178 -6.48 14.20 -4.34
C PRO A 178 -5.68 15.47 -4.05
N GLU A 179 -6.36 16.60 -3.87
CA GLU A 179 -5.75 17.91 -3.56
C GLU A 179 -5.11 17.96 -2.18
N GLU A 180 -5.50 17.05 -1.29
CA GLU A 180 -4.94 16.93 0.08
C GLU A 180 -3.78 15.93 0.16
N TRP A 181 -3.42 15.28 -0.94
CA TRP A 181 -2.29 14.36 -0.94
C TRP A 181 -0.97 15.11 -0.86
N GLU A 182 -0.02 14.54 -0.15
CA GLU A 182 1.35 15.04 -0.20
C GLU A 182 2.01 14.48 -1.47
N VAL A 183 2.47 15.34 -2.34
CA VAL A 183 3.11 14.96 -3.62
C VAL A 183 4.54 15.49 -3.63
N ILE A 184 5.49 14.61 -3.91
CA ILE A 184 6.90 14.94 -4.16
C ILE A 184 7.14 14.80 -5.66
N PRO A 185 7.47 15.89 -6.37
CA PRO A 185 7.69 15.85 -7.81
C PRO A 185 9.03 15.21 -8.17
N ASP A 186 9.15 14.75 -9.40
CA ASP A 186 10.39 14.33 -10.07
C ASP A 186 11.23 13.32 -9.27
N THR A 187 10.56 12.32 -8.68
CA THR A 187 11.24 11.29 -7.88
C THR A 187 11.77 10.12 -8.70
N HIS A 188 11.29 9.94 -9.90
CA HIS A 188 11.64 8.88 -10.84
C HIS A 188 11.19 9.27 -12.27
N GLU A 189 11.62 8.52 -13.27
CA GLU A 189 11.20 8.74 -14.65
C GLU A 189 9.70 8.45 -14.83
N GLY A 190 8.96 9.40 -15.41
CA GLY A 190 7.53 9.24 -15.72
C GLY A 190 7.32 8.43 -17.01
N ILE A 191 6.31 7.55 -17.02
CA ILE A 191 5.84 6.88 -18.26
C ILE A 191 5.10 7.88 -19.15
N VAL A 192 4.48 8.89 -18.55
CA VAL A 192 3.80 9.99 -19.23
C VAL A 192 4.35 11.32 -18.73
N THR A 193 4.17 12.38 -19.51
CA THR A 193 4.56 13.73 -19.10
C THR A 193 3.57 14.32 -18.10
N GLN A 194 3.99 15.40 -17.41
CA GLN A 194 3.11 16.12 -16.50
C GLN A 194 1.89 16.74 -17.21
N GLU A 195 2.04 17.12 -18.49
CA GLU A 195 0.98 17.71 -19.29
C GLU A 195 -0.06 16.68 -19.74
N GLU A 196 0.36 15.44 -19.93
CA GLU A 196 -0.52 14.33 -20.32
C GLU A 196 -1.30 13.75 -19.14
N PHE A 197 -0.82 13.98 -17.91
CA PHE A 197 -1.44 13.51 -16.68
C PHE A 197 -2.54 14.47 -16.20
#